data_5e6d72a71d9d796ebcb9c185e37d8731
#
_entry.id   5e6d72a71d9d796ebcb9c185e37d8731
#
_cell.length_a   1.000
_cell.length_b   1.000
_cell.length_c   1.000
_cell.angle_alpha   90.00
_cell.angle_beta   90.00
_cell.angle_gamma   90.00
#
_symmetry.space_group_name_H-M   'P 1'
#
loop_
_entity.id
_entity.type
_entity.pdbx_description
1 polymer ?
#
loop_
_entity_poly.entity_id
_entity_poly.type
_entity_poly.pdbx_seq_one_letter_code
_entity_poly.pdbx_strand_id
1 'polypeptide(L)'
;MGISDLVKDVKWLVEQLADYPEKERINALNEIRAALHEVSPFKNEPIDLVLWVPAGEVQANDYNPNTVAPPEMRLLETSIVADGYTQPIVTFPEPGDDREYTVIDGFHRNRVGKESAEVRQRVKGYLPIVLAGDASTPKENRMASTIRHNRARGKHGVTAMSEIVVELARRNWSDDKIAKELGMDADEVLRLKQITGLAEMFADREFSEAWDV
;
A
#
# COMPACT_ATOMS: atom_id res chain seq x y z
N MET A 1 -39.44 15.50 3.16
CA MET A 1 -38.13 16.05 3.48
C MET A 1 -37.35 16.15 2.18
N GLY A 2 -36.89 17.32 1.80
CA GLY A 2 -36.05 17.53 0.62
C GLY A 2 -34.59 17.18 0.90
N ILE A 3 -33.80 16.93 -0.15
CA ILE A 3 -32.39 16.62 -0.01
C ILE A 3 -31.62 17.72 0.75
N SER A 4 -31.98 18.98 0.55
CA SER A 4 -31.38 20.11 1.27
C SER A 4 -31.62 20.09 2.78
N ASP A 5 -32.83 19.64 3.18
CA ASP A 5 -33.16 19.53 4.61
C ASP A 5 -32.39 18.38 5.25
N LEU A 6 -32.30 17.23 4.55
CA LEU A 6 -31.51 16.11 4.99
C LEU A 6 -30.03 16.48 5.17
N VAL A 7 -29.46 17.24 4.22
CA VAL A 7 -28.07 17.70 4.32
C VAL A 7 -27.85 18.65 5.51
N LYS A 8 -28.84 19.53 5.83
CA LYS A 8 -28.75 20.40 7.00
C LYS A 8 -28.78 19.60 8.30
N ASP A 9 -29.69 18.62 8.39
CA ASP A 9 -29.79 17.77 9.59
C ASP A 9 -28.51 16.96 9.82
N VAL A 10 -27.94 16.37 8.75
CA VAL A 10 -26.65 15.66 8.83
C VAL A 10 -25.52 16.58 9.28
N LYS A 11 -25.42 17.79 8.73
CA LYS A 11 -24.39 18.76 9.16
C LYS A 11 -24.52 19.08 10.64
N TRP A 12 -25.71 19.38 11.09
CA TRP A 12 -25.98 19.67 12.50
C TRP A 12 -25.59 18.50 13.44
N LEU A 13 -25.92 17.25 13.05
CA LEU A 13 -25.54 16.07 13.81
C LEU A 13 -24.02 15.87 13.86
N VAL A 14 -23.32 16.06 12.74
CA VAL A 14 -21.86 15.91 12.68
C VAL A 14 -21.13 16.98 13.49
N GLU A 15 -21.67 18.20 13.56
CA GLU A 15 -21.10 19.29 14.37
C GLU A 15 -21.07 18.91 15.86
N GLN A 16 -22.02 18.11 16.37
CA GLN A 16 -22.03 17.66 17.77
C GLN A 16 -20.82 16.80 18.13
N LEU A 17 -20.16 16.18 17.14
CA LEU A 17 -18.96 15.38 17.39
C LEU A 17 -17.79 16.22 17.91
N ALA A 18 -17.81 17.53 17.74
CA ALA A 18 -16.75 18.41 18.26
C ALA A 18 -16.58 18.35 19.76
N ASP A 19 -17.66 18.01 20.50
CA ASP A 19 -17.69 17.94 21.98
C ASP A 19 -17.13 16.63 22.52
N TYR A 20 -16.86 15.65 21.66
CA TYR A 20 -16.36 14.33 22.08
C TYR A 20 -14.82 14.27 22.09
N PRO A 21 -14.22 13.37 22.90
CA PRO A 21 -12.80 13.11 22.91
C PRO A 21 -12.28 12.77 21.50
N GLU A 22 -11.06 13.20 21.20
CA GLU A 22 -10.48 13.09 19.85
C GLU A 22 -10.53 11.68 19.26
N LYS A 23 -10.18 10.66 20.06
CA LYS A 23 -10.19 9.27 19.62
C LYS A 23 -11.59 8.79 19.25
N GLU A 24 -12.59 9.11 20.09
CA GLU A 24 -13.99 8.75 19.84
C GLU A 24 -14.52 9.46 18.58
N ARG A 25 -14.16 10.73 18.43
CA ARG A 25 -14.51 11.53 17.25
C ARG A 25 -13.90 10.97 15.96
N ILE A 26 -12.65 10.51 15.99
CA ILE A 26 -12.01 9.90 14.81
C ILE A 26 -12.75 8.62 14.42
N ASN A 27 -13.07 7.76 15.40
CA ASN A 27 -13.81 6.52 15.15
C ASN A 27 -15.20 6.80 14.57
N ALA A 28 -15.97 7.69 15.20
CA ALA A 28 -17.29 8.08 14.73
C ALA A 28 -17.24 8.68 13.31
N LEU A 29 -16.23 9.50 13.00
CA LEU A 29 -16.05 10.04 11.65
C LEU A 29 -15.72 8.95 10.62
N ASN A 30 -14.97 7.90 10.99
CA ASN A 30 -14.71 6.77 10.12
C ASN A 30 -16.01 5.97 9.84
N GLU A 31 -16.84 5.74 10.88
CA GLU A 31 -18.14 5.07 10.73
C GLU A 31 -19.09 5.87 9.83
N ILE A 32 -19.12 7.19 10.00
CA ILE A 32 -19.95 8.08 9.14
C ILE A 32 -19.45 8.03 7.70
N ARG A 33 -18.13 8.06 7.45
CA ARG A 33 -17.56 7.91 6.11
C ARG A 33 -17.95 6.57 5.48
N ALA A 34 -17.88 5.48 6.26
CA ALA A 34 -18.29 4.17 5.79
C ALA A 34 -19.79 4.14 5.42
N ALA A 35 -20.66 4.73 6.25
CA ALA A 35 -22.08 4.83 5.95
C ALA A 35 -22.38 5.68 4.70
N LEU A 36 -21.64 6.76 4.48
CA LEU A 36 -21.74 7.57 3.27
C LEU A 36 -21.26 6.80 2.03
N HIS A 37 -20.20 6.01 2.17
CA HIS A 37 -19.65 5.17 1.10
C HIS A 37 -20.67 4.12 0.61
N GLU A 38 -21.44 3.51 1.51
CA GLU A 38 -22.44 2.51 1.14
C GLU A 38 -23.52 3.04 0.17
N VAL A 39 -23.81 4.33 0.23
CA VAL A 39 -24.78 4.98 -0.66
C VAL A 39 -24.12 5.77 -1.78
N SER A 40 -22.80 5.77 -1.85
CA SER A 40 -22.03 6.51 -2.86
C SER A 40 -22.14 5.84 -4.24
N PRO A 41 -22.33 6.62 -5.33
CA PRO A 41 -22.19 6.08 -6.68
C PRO A 41 -20.76 5.63 -7.01
N PHE A 42 -19.77 6.02 -6.20
CA PHE A 42 -18.35 5.73 -6.36
C PHE A 42 -17.85 4.65 -5.38
N LYS A 43 -18.71 3.89 -4.73
CA LYS A 43 -18.33 2.87 -3.73
C LYS A 43 -17.42 1.75 -4.25
N ASN A 44 -17.26 1.62 -5.57
CA ASN A 44 -16.30 0.68 -6.16
C ASN A 44 -14.89 1.27 -6.28
N GLU A 45 -14.72 2.56 -5.96
CA GLU A 45 -13.43 3.23 -6.02
C GLU A 45 -12.81 3.32 -4.62
N PRO A 46 -11.63 2.74 -4.35
CA PRO A 46 -11.01 2.78 -3.03
C PRO A 46 -10.89 4.18 -2.42
N ILE A 47 -10.68 5.19 -3.26
CA ILE A 47 -10.52 6.58 -2.82
C ILE A 47 -11.80 7.21 -2.27
N ASP A 48 -12.95 6.64 -2.54
CA ASP A 48 -14.23 7.12 -2.03
C ASP A 48 -14.35 6.95 -0.50
N LEU A 49 -13.61 6.00 0.08
CA LEU A 49 -13.55 5.76 1.52
C LEU A 49 -12.12 5.89 2.06
N VAL A 50 -11.78 7.06 2.57
CA VAL A 50 -10.53 7.28 3.31
C VAL A 50 -10.78 7.12 4.81
N LEU A 51 -10.11 6.17 5.44
CA LEU A 51 -10.15 5.91 6.87
C LEU A 51 -8.88 6.41 7.55
N TRP A 52 -9.02 6.97 8.75
CA TRP A 52 -7.89 7.29 9.61
C TRP A 52 -7.75 6.21 10.67
N VAL A 53 -6.68 5.42 10.59
CA VAL A 53 -6.43 4.29 11.49
C VAL A 53 -5.14 4.51 12.29
N PRO A 54 -5.01 3.94 13.51
CA PRO A 54 -3.77 4.01 14.27
C PRO A 54 -2.58 3.53 13.44
N ALA A 55 -1.48 4.28 13.44
CA ALA A 55 -0.29 3.95 12.65
C ALA A 55 0.29 2.56 12.97
N GLY A 56 0.07 2.06 14.22
CA GLY A 56 0.48 0.72 14.62
C GLY A 56 -0.24 -0.41 13.90
N GLU A 57 -1.45 -0.16 13.39
CA GLU A 57 -2.28 -1.15 12.69
C GLU A 57 -1.91 -1.28 11.20
N VAL A 58 -1.07 -0.39 10.65
CA VAL A 58 -0.66 -0.41 9.24
C VAL A 58 0.73 -1.01 9.11
N GLN A 59 0.85 -2.21 8.54
CA GLN A 59 2.11 -2.92 8.39
C GLN A 59 2.69 -2.76 6.98
N ALA A 60 4.02 -2.65 6.91
CA ALA A 60 4.73 -2.73 5.64
C ALA A 60 4.69 -4.17 5.11
N ASN A 61 4.57 -4.35 3.79
CA ASN A 61 4.75 -5.66 3.20
C ASN A 61 6.25 -6.04 3.11
N ASP A 62 6.54 -7.34 3.01
CA ASP A 62 7.89 -7.93 2.94
C ASP A 62 8.42 -8.07 1.50
N TYR A 63 7.63 -7.70 0.49
CA TYR A 63 7.93 -7.89 -0.94
C TYR A 63 7.93 -6.58 -1.75
N ASN A 64 8.03 -5.41 -1.10
CA ASN A 64 8.09 -4.15 -1.82
C ASN A 64 9.47 -3.96 -2.50
N PRO A 65 9.53 -3.89 -3.84
CA PRO A 65 10.80 -3.78 -4.57
C PRO A 65 11.38 -2.36 -4.55
N ASN A 66 10.66 -1.38 -4.02
CA ASN A 66 11.06 0.02 -4.10
C ASN A 66 11.94 0.43 -2.94
N THR A 67 13.11 0.94 -3.29
CA THR A 67 13.98 1.69 -2.38
C THR A 67 14.01 3.16 -2.81
N VAL A 68 13.95 4.06 -1.85
CA VAL A 68 14.07 5.51 -2.08
C VAL A 68 15.32 6.00 -1.38
N ALA A 69 16.11 6.81 -2.07
CA ALA A 69 17.32 7.36 -1.51
C ALA A 69 16.99 8.35 -0.35
N PRO A 70 17.92 8.54 0.60
CA PRO A 70 17.69 9.42 1.75
C PRO A 70 17.27 10.86 1.40
N PRO A 71 17.77 11.49 0.31
CA PRO A 71 17.32 12.83 -0.08
C PRO A 71 15.83 12.88 -0.44
N GLU A 72 15.33 11.90 -1.20
CA GLU A 72 13.93 11.82 -1.61
C GLU A 72 13.01 11.54 -0.41
N MET A 73 13.48 10.73 0.56
CA MET A 73 12.75 10.51 1.81
C MET A 73 12.59 11.81 2.60
N ARG A 74 13.64 12.61 2.71
CA ARG A 74 13.57 13.93 3.37
C ARG A 74 12.65 14.90 2.64
N LEU A 75 12.66 14.89 1.30
CA LEU A 75 11.75 15.72 0.50
C LEU A 75 10.29 15.32 0.72
N LEU A 76 10.01 14.01 0.78
CA LEU A 76 8.68 13.50 1.08
C LEU A 76 8.22 13.91 2.49
N GLU A 77 9.10 13.80 3.48
CA GLU A 77 8.82 14.27 4.84
C GLU A 77 8.51 15.76 4.86
N THR A 78 9.34 16.59 4.21
CA THR A 78 9.12 18.05 4.08
C THR A 78 7.77 18.35 3.42
N SER A 79 7.41 17.63 2.36
CA SER A 79 6.11 17.79 1.69
C SER A 79 4.95 17.44 2.62
N ILE A 80 5.03 16.33 3.35
CA ILE A 80 3.95 15.94 4.28
C ILE A 80 3.84 16.94 5.45
N VAL A 81 4.97 17.45 5.93
CA VAL A 81 4.97 18.49 6.98
C VAL A 81 4.32 19.77 6.48
N ALA A 82 4.64 20.20 5.25
CA ALA A 82 4.10 21.44 4.67
C ALA A 82 2.62 21.30 4.27
N ASP A 83 2.30 20.28 3.47
CA ASP A 83 1.02 20.14 2.77
C ASP A 83 0.06 19.15 3.42
N GLY A 84 0.55 18.26 4.30
CA GLY A 84 -0.19 17.13 4.86
C GLY A 84 -0.21 15.92 3.91
N TYR A 85 -0.99 14.92 4.30
CA TYR A 85 -1.25 13.76 3.44
C TYR A 85 -2.22 14.16 2.33
N THR A 86 -1.73 14.33 1.13
CA THR A 86 -2.52 14.61 -0.08
C THR A 86 -2.99 13.33 -0.79
N GLN A 87 -2.39 12.18 -0.45
CA GLN A 87 -2.73 10.87 -0.98
C GLN A 87 -2.77 9.85 0.17
N PRO A 88 -3.81 9.03 0.27
CA PRO A 88 -3.88 7.96 1.26
C PRO A 88 -2.87 6.84 0.96
N ILE A 89 -2.62 6.01 1.96
CA ILE A 89 -1.87 4.77 1.82
C ILE A 89 -2.84 3.70 1.32
N VAL A 90 -2.49 2.98 0.27
CA VAL A 90 -3.32 1.89 -0.26
C VAL A 90 -2.97 0.61 0.49
N THR A 91 -3.98 -0.05 1.03
CA THR A 91 -3.80 -1.24 1.87
C THR A 91 -4.77 -2.36 1.52
N PHE A 92 -4.46 -3.58 1.98
CA PHE A 92 -5.42 -4.66 2.19
C PHE A 92 -5.61 -4.93 3.67
N PRO A 93 -6.82 -5.31 4.12
CA PRO A 93 -7.00 -5.83 5.46
C PRO A 93 -6.36 -7.21 5.59
N GLU A 94 -5.79 -7.53 6.77
CA GLU A 94 -5.21 -8.85 7.02
C GLU A 94 -6.29 -9.90 7.32
N PRO A 95 -6.13 -11.14 6.81
CA PRO A 95 -7.05 -12.22 7.12
C PRO A 95 -7.03 -12.53 8.62
N GLY A 96 -8.19 -12.44 9.26
CA GLY A 96 -8.36 -12.82 10.67
C GLY A 96 -8.15 -11.69 11.67
N ASP A 97 -7.72 -10.52 11.22
CA ASP A 97 -7.69 -9.31 12.06
C ASP A 97 -8.13 -8.09 11.26
N ASP A 98 -9.35 -7.64 11.50
CA ASP A 98 -9.95 -6.46 10.83
C ASP A 98 -9.27 -5.13 11.22
N ARG A 99 -8.29 -5.18 12.14
CA ARG A 99 -7.53 -4.03 12.60
C ARG A 99 -6.11 -3.98 12.07
N GLU A 100 -5.70 -4.95 11.28
CA GLU A 100 -4.38 -4.95 10.65
C GLU A 100 -4.50 -4.76 9.14
N TYR A 101 -3.64 -3.88 8.63
CA TYR A 101 -3.62 -3.47 7.23
C TYR A 101 -2.22 -3.62 6.65
N THR A 102 -2.09 -4.34 5.55
CA THR A 102 -0.83 -4.45 4.82
C THR A 102 -0.75 -3.43 3.68
N VAL A 103 0.32 -2.65 3.66
CA VAL A 103 0.58 -1.63 2.63
C VAL A 103 0.83 -2.28 1.27
N ILE A 104 0.16 -1.74 0.25
CA ILE A 104 0.36 -2.07 -1.16
C ILE A 104 1.05 -0.95 -1.89
N ASP A 105 0.60 0.27 -1.65
CA ASP A 105 1.19 1.49 -2.19
C ASP A 105 1.24 2.57 -1.11
N GLY A 106 2.24 3.45 -1.20
CA GLY A 106 2.49 4.47 -0.19
C GLY A 106 3.42 4.00 0.94
N PHE A 107 4.28 3.01 0.68
CA PHE A 107 5.25 2.49 1.63
C PHE A 107 6.08 3.59 2.31
N HIS A 108 6.59 4.54 1.54
CA HIS A 108 7.38 5.65 2.08
C HIS A 108 6.53 6.63 2.89
N ARG A 109 5.27 6.87 2.48
CA ARG A 109 4.30 7.66 3.26
C ARG A 109 3.96 7.01 4.59
N ASN A 110 3.78 5.68 4.60
CA ASN A 110 3.61 4.89 5.83
C ASN A 110 4.83 5.04 6.75
N ARG A 111 6.02 4.89 6.19
CA ARG A 111 7.29 5.00 6.93
C ARG A 111 7.47 6.40 7.54
N VAL A 112 7.32 7.46 6.75
CA VAL A 112 7.41 8.84 7.24
C VAL A 112 6.38 9.08 8.36
N GLY A 113 5.13 8.65 8.19
CA GLY A 113 4.09 8.81 9.20
C GLY A 113 4.36 8.08 10.50
N LYS A 114 5.15 7.01 10.48
CA LYS A 114 5.57 6.25 11.67
C LYS A 114 6.84 6.78 12.31
N GLU A 115 7.82 7.19 11.53
CA GLU A 115 9.18 7.51 11.99
C GLU A 115 9.37 9.01 12.28
N SER A 116 8.76 9.91 11.50
CA SER A 116 8.88 11.36 11.71
C SER A 116 8.06 11.81 12.91
N ALA A 117 8.73 12.41 13.90
CA ALA A 117 8.07 12.92 15.10
C ALA A 117 7.08 14.06 14.75
N GLU A 118 7.47 14.95 13.82
CA GLU A 118 6.67 16.08 13.39
C GLU A 118 5.41 15.64 12.64
N VAL A 119 5.55 14.69 11.70
CA VAL A 119 4.40 14.14 10.98
C VAL A 119 3.49 13.38 11.94
N ARG A 120 4.02 12.56 12.85
CA ARG A 120 3.23 11.85 13.86
C ARG A 120 2.41 12.80 14.74
N GLN A 121 2.99 13.90 15.17
CA GLN A 121 2.29 14.91 15.95
C GLN A 121 1.16 15.55 15.13
N ARG A 122 1.43 15.92 13.87
CA ARG A 122 0.45 16.49 12.94
C ARG A 122 -0.76 15.58 12.74
N VAL A 123 -0.53 14.29 12.51
CA VAL A 123 -1.59 13.31 12.25
C VAL A 123 -2.04 12.58 13.52
N LYS A 124 -1.59 12.98 14.71
CA LYS A 124 -2.01 12.45 16.00
C LYS A 124 -1.79 10.93 16.16
N GLY A 125 -0.80 10.39 15.46
CA GLY A 125 -0.48 8.96 15.42
C GLY A 125 -1.39 8.12 14.54
N TYR A 126 -2.23 8.72 13.70
CA TYR A 126 -3.08 8.05 12.71
C TYR A 126 -2.50 8.15 11.31
N LEU A 127 -2.89 7.22 10.43
CA LEU A 127 -2.54 7.24 9.01
C LEU A 127 -3.81 7.19 8.16
N PRO A 128 -3.88 7.96 7.05
CA PRO A 128 -4.99 7.85 6.12
C PRO A 128 -4.79 6.66 5.21
N ILE A 129 -5.75 5.74 5.19
CA ILE A 129 -5.72 4.54 4.34
C ILE A 129 -6.95 4.46 3.44
N VAL A 130 -6.81 3.71 2.34
CA VAL A 130 -7.89 3.18 1.53
C VAL A 130 -7.70 1.68 1.35
N LEU A 131 -8.82 0.94 1.19
CA LEU A 131 -8.80 -0.50 0.99
C LEU A 131 -8.91 -0.82 -0.50
N ALA A 132 -7.90 -1.51 -1.07
CA ALA A 132 -7.89 -1.92 -2.48
C ALA A 132 -8.62 -3.26 -2.72
N GLY A 133 -9.14 -3.88 -1.67
CA GLY A 133 -9.86 -5.15 -1.69
C GLY A 133 -10.17 -5.59 -0.27
N ASP A 134 -10.56 -6.83 -0.10
CA ASP A 134 -10.96 -7.43 1.17
C ASP A 134 -9.93 -8.46 1.70
N ALA A 135 -10.16 -8.97 2.92
CA ALA A 135 -9.31 -9.94 3.59
C ALA A 135 -9.23 -11.29 2.86
N SER A 136 -10.20 -11.63 2.00
CA SER A 136 -10.21 -12.87 1.21
C SER A 136 -9.31 -12.81 -0.03
N THR A 137 -8.79 -11.62 -0.38
CA THR A 137 -7.90 -11.45 -1.54
C THR A 137 -6.63 -12.28 -1.38
N PRO A 138 -6.34 -13.23 -2.29
CA PRO A 138 -5.17 -14.10 -2.21
C PRO A 138 -3.85 -13.31 -2.18
N LYS A 139 -2.83 -13.84 -1.46
CA LYS A 139 -1.52 -13.16 -1.30
C LYS A 139 -0.87 -12.82 -2.64
N GLU A 140 -0.94 -13.71 -3.62
CA GLU A 140 -0.42 -13.49 -4.97
C GLU A 140 -1.09 -12.32 -5.70
N ASN A 141 -2.39 -12.12 -5.50
CA ASN A 141 -3.11 -10.99 -6.08
C ASN A 141 -2.72 -9.66 -5.40
N ARG A 142 -2.47 -9.68 -4.09
CA ARG A 142 -1.96 -8.52 -3.34
C ARG A 142 -0.55 -8.15 -3.80
N MET A 143 0.34 -9.15 -4.00
CA MET A 143 1.67 -8.96 -4.56
C MET A 143 1.60 -8.33 -5.95
N ALA A 144 0.77 -8.89 -6.85
CA ALA A 144 0.57 -8.36 -8.19
C ALA A 144 0.04 -6.91 -8.16
N SER A 145 -0.88 -6.60 -7.23
CA SER A 145 -1.37 -5.24 -7.03
C SER A 145 -0.25 -4.28 -6.63
N THR A 146 0.59 -4.65 -5.65
CA THR A 146 1.76 -3.86 -5.26
C THR A 146 2.67 -3.55 -6.45
N ILE A 147 2.93 -4.55 -7.28
CA ILE A 147 3.81 -4.38 -8.44
C ILE A 147 3.18 -3.48 -9.49
N ARG A 148 1.88 -3.65 -9.80
CA ARG A 148 1.18 -2.75 -10.75
C ARG A 148 1.26 -1.29 -10.31
N HIS A 149 0.97 -1.01 -9.04
CA HIS A 149 1.05 0.34 -8.50
C HIS A 149 2.46 0.92 -8.55
N ASN A 150 3.45 0.11 -8.22
CA ASN A 150 4.85 0.51 -8.25
C ASN A 150 5.34 0.71 -9.68
N ARG A 151 5.14 -0.26 -10.57
CA ARG A 151 5.64 -0.27 -11.93
C ARG A 151 5.09 0.88 -12.78
N ALA A 152 3.88 1.31 -12.51
CA ALA A 152 3.31 2.49 -13.16
C ALA A 152 4.05 3.81 -12.84
N ARG A 153 4.93 3.82 -11.83
CA ARG A 153 5.59 5.03 -11.33
C ARG A 153 7.10 5.13 -11.56
N GLY A 154 7.76 4.12 -12.14
CA GLY A 154 9.18 4.25 -12.42
C GLY A 154 9.99 2.96 -12.52
N LYS A 155 11.32 3.10 -12.42
CA LYS A 155 12.28 1.99 -12.55
C LYS A 155 12.37 1.17 -11.26
N HIS A 156 12.44 -0.15 -11.39
CA HIS A 156 12.55 -1.09 -10.28
C HIS A 156 13.89 -1.83 -10.32
N GLY A 157 14.37 -2.25 -9.15
CA GLY A 157 15.54 -3.11 -9.06
C GLY A 157 15.25 -4.48 -9.70
N VAL A 158 16.12 -4.90 -10.62
CA VAL A 158 15.97 -6.15 -11.38
C VAL A 158 15.87 -7.37 -10.46
N THR A 159 16.69 -7.42 -9.39
CA THR A 159 16.70 -8.52 -8.43
C THR A 159 15.36 -8.67 -7.71
N ALA A 160 14.83 -7.58 -7.16
CA ALA A 160 13.54 -7.62 -6.46
C ALA A 160 12.38 -8.03 -7.38
N MET A 161 12.40 -7.56 -8.64
CA MET A 161 11.40 -7.98 -9.63
C MET A 161 11.53 -9.46 -10.00
N SER A 162 12.75 -9.98 -10.08
CA SER A 162 13.02 -11.39 -10.33
C SER A 162 12.48 -12.29 -9.21
N GLU A 163 12.72 -11.93 -7.95
CA GLU A 163 12.20 -12.66 -6.79
C GLU A 163 10.67 -12.73 -6.79
N ILE A 164 9.99 -11.62 -7.12
CA ILE A 164 8.54 -11.57 -7.20
C ILE A 164 7.99 -12.45 -8.33
N VAL A 165 8.59 -12.38 -9.52
CA VAL A 165 8.19 -13.21 -10.66
C VAL A 165 8.32 -14.70 -10.31
N VAL A 166 9.42 -15.10 -9.66
CA VAL A 166 9.64 -16.48 -9.21
C VAL A 166 8.62 -16.89 -8.15
N GLU A 167 8.32 -16.03 -7.18
CA GLU A 167 7.32 -16.31 -6.14
C GLU A 167 5.92 -16.51 -6.74
N LEU A 168 5.52 -15.68 -7.72
CA LEU A 168 4.25 -15.85 -8.42
C LEU A 168 4.22 -17.17 -9.22
N ALA A 169 5.34 -17.52 -9.88
CA ALA A 169 5.44 -18.81 -10.58
C ALA A 169 5.35 -20.01 -9.62
N ARG A 170 5.98 -19.94 -8.44
CA ARG A 170 5.87 -20.96 -7.37
C ARG A 170 4.43 -21.10 -6.86
N ARG A 171 3.63 -20.06 -6.97
CA ARG A 171 2.19 -20.04 -6.65
C ARG A 171 1.30 -20.48 -7.83
N ASN A 172 1.89 -21.16 -8.81
CA ASN A 172 1.22 -21.71 -9.99
C ASN A 172 0.61 -20.64 -10.94
N TRP A 173 1.15 -19.43 -10.97
CA TRP A 173 0.81 -18.51 -12.03
C TRP A 173 1.58 -18.84 -13.32
N SER A 174 0.86 -18.88 -14.45
CA SER A 174 1.51 -19.02 -15.76
C SER A 174 2.28 -17.76 -16.13
N ASP A 175 3.29 -17.90 -16.99
CA ASP A 175 4.09 -16.78 -17.48
C ASP A 175 3.22 -15.73 -18.19
N ASP A 176 2.22 -16.16 -18.97
CA ASP A 176 1.25 -15.27 -19.60
C ASP A 176 0.43 -14.48 -18.57
N LYS A 177 -0.01 -15.12 -17.47
CA LYS A 177 -0.72 -14.44 -16.41
C LYS A 177 0.19 -13.43 -15.71
N ILE A 178 1.43 -13.81 -15.39
CA ILE A 178 2.42 -12.92 -14.78
C ILE A 178 2.68 -11.72 -15.70
N ALA A 179 2.94 -11.97 -16.99
CA ALA A 179 3.17 -10.92 -17.99
C ALA A 179 2.00 -9.92 -18.01
N LYS A 180 0.78 -10.42 -18.14
CA LYS A 180 -0.43 -9.61 -18.20
C LYS A 180 -0.64 -8.78 -16.90
N GLU A 181 -0.56 -9.42 -15.76
CA GLU A 181 -0.85 -8.79 -14.47
C GLU A 181 0.22 -7.79 -14.03
N LEU A 182 1.47 -8.00 -14.41
CA LEU A 182 2.58 -7.11 -14.06
C LEU A 182 2.93 -6.10 -15.17
N GLY A 183 2.24 -6.13 -16.31
CA GLY A 183 2.52 -5.27 -17.47
C GLY A 183 3.90 -5.54 -18.07
N MET A 184 4.30 -6.80 -18.18
CA MET A 184 5.55 -7.29 -18.76
C MET A 184 5.28 -7.97 -20.10
N ASP A 185 6.32 -8.11 -20.93
CA ASP A 185 6.27 -9.08 -22.02
C ASP A 185 6.74 -10.48 -21.55
N ALA A 186 6.45 -11.52 -22.34
CA ALA A 186 6.81 -12.90 -21.99
C ALA A 186 8.32 -13.10 -21.90
N ASP A 187 9.10 -12.39 -22.71
CA ASP A 187 10.57 -12.48 -22.68
C ASP A 187 11.13 -11.82 -21.43
N GLU A 188 10.49 -10.76 -20.94
CA GLU A 188 10.89 -10.12 -19.67
C GLU A 188 10.63 -11.05 -18.50
N VAL A 189 9.47 -11.72 -18.43
CA VAL A 189 9.17 -12.72 -17.40
C VAL A 189 10.20 -13.86 -17.42
N LEU A 190 10.52 -14.38 -18.61
CA LEU A 190 11.52 -15.45 -18.75
C LEU A 190 12.90 -15.01 -18.25
N ARG A 191 13.36 -13.82 -18.64
CA ARG A 191 14.65 -13.26 -18.18
C ARG A 191 14.71 -13.09 -16.67
N LEU A 192 13.65 -12.57 -16.06
CA LEU A 192 13.57 -12.40 -14.61
C LEU A 192 13.62 -13.74 -13.87
N LYS A 193 12.94 -14.78 -14.36
CA LYS A 193 13.02 -16.15 -13.82
C LYS A 193 14.43 -16.73 -13.91
N GLN A 194 15.13 -16.49 -15.04
CA GLN A 194 16.49 -16.95 -15.23
C GLN A 194 17.49 -16.31 -14.29
N ILE A 195 17.34 -15.03 -13.96
CA ILE A 195 18.21 -14.32 -13.01
C ILE A 195 18.20 -14.98 -11.64
N THR A 196 17.03 -15.27 -11.08
CA THR A 196 16.92 -15.96 -9.78
C THR A 196 17.33 -17.42 -9.88
N GLY A 197 16.92 -18.14 -10.94
CA GLY A 197 17.28 -19.53 -11.16
C GLY A 197 18.81 -19.73 -11.29
N LEU A 198 19.50 -18.82 -11.96
CA LEU A 198 20.97 -18.84 -12.01
C LEU A 198 21.57 -18.56 -10.63
N ALA A 199 21.07 -17.58 -9.90
CA ALA A 199 21.55 -17.29 -8.55
C ALA A 199 21.38 -18.49 -7.60
N GLU A 200 20.24 -19.18 -7.64
CA GLU A 200 19.98 -20.40 -6.85
C GLU A 200 20.90 -21.55 -7.27
N MET A 201 21.17 -21.72 -8.57
CA MET A 201 22.06 -22.78 -9.07
C MET A 201 23.52 -22.59 -8.65
N PHE A 202 23.93 -21.37 -8.35
CA PHE A 202 25.31 -21.03 -7.98
C PHE A 202 25.47 -20.67 -6.49
N ALA A 203 24.40 -20.60 -5.72
CA ALA A 203 24.44 -20.22 -4.30
C ALA A 203 25.29 -21.17 -3.44
N ASP A 204 25.37 -22.46 -3.80
CA ASP A 204 26.13 -23.50 -3.08
C ASP A 204 27.44 -23.91 -3.78
N ARG A 205 27.89 -23.17 -4.80
CA ARG A 205 29.17 -23.47 -5.48
C ARG A 205 30.27 -22.52 -5.03
N GLU A 206 31.33 -23.09 -4.45
CA GLU A 206 32.62 -22.39 -4.32
C GLU A 206 33.15 -22.08 -5.74
N PHE A 207 33.25 -20.82 -6.07
CA PHE A 207 33.92 -20.40 -7.30
C PHE A 207 35.41 -20.68 -7.12
N SER A 208 36.01 -21.50 -8.01
CA SER A 208 37.47 -21.58 -8.11
C SER A 208 38.02 -20.20 -8.45
N GLU A 209 39.08 -19.79 -7.74
CA GLU A 209 39.81 -18.56 -8.03
C GLU A 209 40.13 -18.46 -9.53
N ALA A 210 39.85 -17.27 -10.11
CA ALA A 210 40.17 -17.03 -11.50
C ALA A 210 41.69 -17.26 -11.73
N TRP A 211 41.99 -17.89 -12.84
CA TRP A 211 43.38 -18.14 -13.26
C TRP A 211 44.14 -16.82 -13.33
N ASP A 212 45.13 -16.63 -12.46
CA ASP A 212 46.17 -15.66 -12.67
C ASP A 212 47.05 -16.14 -13.85
N VAL A 213 47.02 -15.40 -14.95
CA VAL A 213 47.88 -15.54 -16.09
C VAL A 213 48.90 -14.40 -16.09
#